data_a1f11765369342ba03557e05d4f9d76a
#
_entry.id   a1f11765369342ba03557e05d4f9d76a
#
_cell.length_a   1.000
_cell.length_b   1.000
_cell.length_c   1.000
_cell.angle_alpha   90.00
_cell.angle_beta   90.00
_cell.angle_gamma   90.00
#
_symmetry.space_group_name_H-M   'P 1'
#
loop_
_entity.id
_entity.type
_entity.pdbx_description
1 polymer ?
#
loop_
_entity_poly.entity_id
_entity_poly.type
_entity_poly.pdbx_seq_one_letter_code
_entity_poly.pdbx_strand_id
1 'polypeptide(L)'
;MTPMNERGFTLTELLVSMAMLGMILGGVYTLQQQGLYSYLMGSAKVEAQQNARGALDLMIRELRSATAVTAIAAGDVSFVDQDGATIRYNLAGGDLQRTFNAAVDVLIGGTQTLAFTYQASSGAVTANPGSVATIVITITTQPQATTSASTNAVQQKMVVQDQVRLRNML
;
A
#
# COMPACT_ATOMS: atom_id res chain seq x y z
N MET A 1 59.40 -35.74 -31.11
CA MET A 1 58.62 -34.48 -31.12
C MET A 1 57.48 -34.70 -32.08
N THR A 2 56.27 -34.94 -31.57
CA THR A 2 55.05 -35.08 -32.38
C THR A 2 54.59 -33.67 -32.73
N PRO A 3 54.32 -33.38 -34.02
CA PRO A 3 53.79 -32.06 -34.39
C PRO A 3 52.40 -31.92 -33.80
N MET A 4 52.18 -30.88 -32.95
CA MET A 4 50.86 -30.48 -32.50
C MET A 4 50.08 -30.02 -33.75
N ASN A 5 48.95 -30.67 -34.00
CA ASN A 5 48.07 -30.39 -35.15
C ASN A 5 47.28 -29.13 -34.81
N GLU A 6 47.81 -27.95 -35.22
CA GLU A 6 47.14 -26.66 -35.07
C GLU A 6 45.99 -26.55 -36.06
N ARG A 7 44.83 -27.04 -35.67
CA ARG A 7 43.59 -26.81 -36.41
C ARG A 7 43.05 -25.43 -36.05
N GLY A 8 43.11 -24.51 -36.97
CA GLY A 8 42.46 -23.20 -36.83
C GLY A 8 40.93 -23.35 -36.91
N PHE A 9 40.24 -22.41 -36.23
CA PHE A 9 38.76 -22.35 -36.27
C PHE A 9 38.29 -21.97 -37.69
N THR A 10 37.19 -22.60 -38.14
CA THR A 10 36.54 -22.21 -39.38
C THR A 10 35.67 -20.97 -39.18
N LEU A 11 35.49 -20.15 -40.21
CA LEU A 11 34.64 -18.95 -40.17
C LEU A 11 33.20 -19.30 -39.82
N THR A 12 32.71 -20.43 -40.27
CA THR A 12 31.36 -20.94 -39.92
C THR A 12 31.21 -21.33 -38.47
N GLU A 13 32.25 -21.91 -37.85
CA GLU A 13 32.25 -22.27 -36.43
C GLU A 13 32.22 -21.03 -35.53
N LEU A 14 32.92 -19.96 -35.95
CA LEU A 14 32.92 -18.69 -35.26
C LEU A 14 31.54 -18.00 -35.35
N LEU A 15 30.89 -18.04 -36.53
CA LEU A 15 29.53 -17.50 -36.71
C LEU A 15 28.50 -18.23 -35.86
N VAL A 16 28.54 -19.58 -35.82
CA VAL A 16 27.63 -20.38 -35.01
C VAL A 16 27.85 -20.09 -33.50
N SER A 17 29.10 -19.99 -33.08
CA SER A 17 29.45 -19.68 -31.68
C SER A 17 28.94 -18.31 -31.27
N MET A 18 29.09 -17.28 -32.15
CA MET A 18 28.55 -15.95 -31.91
C MET A 18 27.03 -15.93 -31.84
N ALA A 19 26.35 -16.67 -32.70
CA ALA A 19 24.89 -16.80 -32.69
C ALA A 19 24.39 -17.43 -31.38
N MET A 20 25.01 -18.53 -30.94
CA MET A 20 24.69 -19.19 -29.68
C MET A 20 24.95 -18.26 -28.47
N LEU A 21 26.10 -17.57 -28.46
CA LEU A 21 26.42 -16.60 -27.41
C LEU A 21 25.38 -15.47 -27.34
N GLY A 22 24.98 -14.95 -28.50
CA GLY A 22 23.94 -13.92 -28.59
C GLY A 22 22.59 -14.38 -28.01
N MET A 23 22.17 -15.63 -28.30
CA MET A 23 20.94 -16.18 -27.70
C MET A 23 21.04 -16.33 -26.19
N ILE A 24 22.17 -16.81 -25.67
CA ILE A 24 22.40 -16.95 -24.22
C ILE A 24 22.38 -15.58 -23.55
N LEU A 25 23.10 -14.60 -24.07
CA LEU A 25 23.13 -13.25 -23.53
C LEU A 25 21.75 -12.57 -23.57
N GLY A 26 20.98 -12.77 -24.67
CA GLY A 26 19.61 -12.30 -24.79
C GLY A 26 18.69 -12.92 -23.73
N GLY A 27 18.82 -14.21 -23.49
CA GLY A 27 18.10 -14.91 -22.42
C GLY A 27 18.44 -14.39 -21.02
N VAL A 28 19.72 -14.26 -20.73
CA VAL A 28 20.20 -13.70 -19.44
C VAL A 28 19.70 -12.27 -19.23
N TYR A 29 19.77 -11.42 -20.25
CA TYR A 29 19.25 -10.07 -20.19
C TYR A 29 17.75 -10.03 -19.87
N THR A 30 16.96 -10.88 -20.52
CA THR A 30 15.52 -10.96 -20.26
C THR A 30 15.21 -11.38 -18.83
N LEU A 31 15.92 -12.38 -18.31
CA LEU A 31 15.79 -12.83 -16.92
C LEU A 31 16.17 -11.74 -15.92
N GLN A 32 17.24 -11.00 -16.20
CA GLN A 32 17.69 -9.89 -15.36
C GLN A 32 16.64 -8.78 -15.30
N GLN A 33 16.05 -8.41 -16.43
CA GLN A 33 14.97 -7.41 -16.47
C GLN A 33 13.74 -7.87 -15.68
N GLN A 34 13.31 -9.11 -15.86
CA GLN A 34 12.18 -9.66 -15.08
C GLN A 34 12.46 -9.70 -13.58
N GLY A 35 13.69 -10.06 -13.19
CA GLY A 35 14.12 -10.05 -11.79
C GLY A 35 14.06 -8.65 -11.18
N LEU A 36 14.56 -7.64 -11.90
CA LEU A 36 14.52 -6.25 -11.44
C LEU A 36 13.08 -5.74 -11.30
N TYR A 37 12.21 -6.01 -12.27
CA TYR A 37 10.80 -5.63 -12.17
C TYR A 37 10.11 -6.30 -10.99
N SER A 38 10.33 -7.59 -10.77
CA SER A 38 9.75 -8.33 -9.65
C SER A 38 10.22 -7.78 -8.31
N TYR A 39 11.50 -7.39 -8.20
CA TYR A 39 12.06 -6.78 -7.00
C TYR A 39 11.43 -5.42 -6.70
N LEU A 40 11.35 -4.54 -7.71
CA LEU A 40 10.75 -3.20 -7.55
C LEU A 40 9.26 -3.28 -7.16
N MET A 41 8.53 -4.23 -7.76
CA MET A 41 7.14 -4.46 -7.38
C MET A 41 6.99 -5.00 -5.96
N GLY A 42 7.86 -5.92 -5.56
CA GLY A 42 7.87 -6.47 -4.22
C GLY A 42 8.13 -5.38 -3.18
N SER A 43 9.12 -4.53 -3.39
CA SER A 43 9.47 -3.44 -2.49
C SER A 43 8.34 -2.41 -2.35
N ALA A 44 7.74 -1.98 -3.46
CA ALA A 44 6.61 -1.04 -3.45
C ALA A 44 5.39 -1.60 -2.70
N LYS A 45 5.15 -2.91 -2.82
CA LYS A 45 4.08 -3.59 -2.08
C LYS A 45 4.32 -3.59 -0.58
N VAL A 46 5.54 -3.91 -0.16
CA VAL A 46 5.92 -3.91 1.27
C VAL A 46 5.81 -2.51 1.85
N GLU A 47 6.29 -1.50 1.13
CA GLU A 47 6.21 -0.10 1.55
C GLU A 47 4.74 0.36 1.71
N ALA A 48 3.89 0.10 0.70
CA ALA A 48 2.47 0.44 0.78
C ALA A 48 1.78 -0.25 1.97
N GLN A 49 2.15 -1.50 2.27
CA GLN A 49 1.60 -2.23 3.41
C GLN A 49 2.08 -1.66 4.76
N GLN A 50 3.35 -1.29 4.87
CA GLN A 50 3.90 -0.67 6.08
C GLN A 50 3.27 0.69 6.34
N ASN A 51 3.13 1.52 5.30
CA ASN A 51 2.49 2.84 5.41
C ASN A 51 1.02 2.70 5.83
N ALA A 52 0.27 1.75 5.24
CA ALA A 52 -1.12 1.51 5.60
C ALA A 52 -1.27 1.04 7.06
N ARG A 53 -0.38 0.16 7.55
CA ARG A 53 -0.38 -0.26 8.95
C ARG A 53 -0.02 0.88 9.89
N GLY A 54 1.00 1.67 9.57
CA GLY A 54 1.39 2.81 10.38
C GLY A 54 0.28 3.85 10.53
N ALA A 55 -0.44 4.15 9.43
CA ALA A 55 -1.59 5.05 9.49
C ALA A 55 -2.75 4.44 10.29
N LEU A 56 -3.04 3.15 10.11
CA LEU A 56 -4.07 2.45 10.86
C LEU A 56 -3.79 2.47 12.37
N ASP A 57 -2.54 2.21 12.77
CA ASP A 57 -2.11 2.24 14.17
C ASP A 57 -2.26 3.64 14.78
N LEU A 58 -1.93 4.70 14.00
CA LEU A 58 -2.15 6.08 14.41
C LEU A 58 -3.63 6.38 14.61
N MET A 59 -4.47 6.01 13.63
CA MET A 59 -5.92 6.21 13.69
C MET A 59 -6.54 5.50 14.89
N ILE A 60 -6.16 4.25 15.16
CA ILE A 60 -6.64 3.48 16.32
C ILE A 60 -6.24 4.15 17.63
N ARG A 61 -5.00 4.63 17.72
CA ARG A 61 -4.51 5.30 18.93
C ARG A 61 -5.28 6.59 19.23
N GLU A 62 -5.49 7.42 18.21
CA GLU A 62 -6.21 8.67 18.34
C GLU A 62 -7.70 8.45 18.61
N LEU A 63 -8.33 7.50 17.92
CA LEU A 63 -9.73 7.15 18.16
C LEU A 63 -9.96 6.57 19.57
N ARG A 64 -8.98 5.90 20.17
CA ARG A 64 -9.07 5.45 21.57
C ARG A 64 -9.08 6.59 22.57
N SER A 65 -8.47 7.72 22.23
CA SER A 65 -8.48 8.95 23.07
C SER A 65 -9.71 9.82 22.82
N ALA A 66 -10.55 9.47 21.83
CA ALA A 66 -11.73 10.25 21.50
C ALA A 66 -12.71 10.35 22.68
N THR A 67 -13.17 11.56 22.94
CA THR A 67 -14.21 11.89 23.94
C THR A 67 -15.57 12.04 23.30
N ALA A 68 -15.64 12.45 22.03
CA ALA A 68 -16.88 12.58 21.27
C ALA A 68 -16.63 12.35 19.79
N VAL A 69 -17.50 11.57 19.13
CA VAL A 69 -17.56 11.49 17.67
C VAL A 69 -18.53 12.56 17.18
N THR A 70 -18.05 13.47 16.34
CA THR A 70 -18.83 14.63 15.88
C THR A 70 -19.48 14.42 14.54
N ALA A 71 -18.82 13.69 13.63
CA ALA A 71 -19.37 13.36 12.32
C ALA A 71 -18.89 11.99 11.85
N ILE A 72 -19.77 11.27 11.17
CA ILE A 72 -19.51 9.95 10.59
C ILE A 72 -20.02 9.87 9.16
N ALA A 73 -19.20 9.29 8.27
CA ALA A 73 -19.56 8.92 6.91
C ALA A 73 -18.77 7.67 6.50
N ALA A 74 -19.12 7.04 5.38
CA ALA A 74 -18.47 5.81 4.95
C ALA A 74 -16.94 5.92 4.76
N GLY A 75 -16.44 7.09 4.34
CA GLY A 75 -15.00 7.36 4.15
C GLY A 75 -14.48 8.55 4.96
N ASP A 76 -15.20 8.96 5.99
CA ASP A 76 -14.87 10.17 6.76
C ASP A 76 -15.30 10.00 8.21
N VAL A 77 -14.43 10.33 9.15
CA VAL A 77 -14.74 10.36 10.58
C VAL A 77 -14.13 11.61 11.19
N SER A 78 -14.93 12.31 12.01
CA SER A 78 -14.48 13.46 12.80
C SER A 78 -14.80 13.23 14.27
N PHE A 79 -13.87 13.54 15.14
CA PHE A 79 -13.99 13.36 16.57
C PHE A 79 -13.18 14.41 17.34
N VAL A 80 -13.47 14.52 18.60
CA VAL A 80 -12.72 15.36 19.56
C VAL A 80 -11.94 14.44 20.48
N ASP A 81 -10.66 14.71 20.66
CA ASP A 81 -9.80 13.95 21.58
C ASP A 81 -9.94 14.43 23.04
N GLN A 82 -9.17 13.83 23.96
CA GLN A 82 -9.17 14.17 25.37
C GLN A 82 -8.65 15.59 25.67
N ASP A 83 -7.87 16.17 24.76
CA ASP A 83 -7.29 17.52 24.88
C ASP A 83 -8.21 18.59 24.24
N GLY A 84 -9.37 18.19 23.72
CA GLY A 84 -10.34 19.06 23.05
C GLY A 84 -9.97 19.39 21.61
N ALA A 85 -8.96 18.77 21.03
CA ALA A 85 -8.59 18.97 19.64
C ALA A 85 -9.55 18.24 18.70
N THR A 86 -9.92 18.87 17.59
CA THR A 86 -10.73 18.25 16.55
C THR A 86 -9.84 17.53 15.55
N ILE A 87 -10.08 16.24 15.38
CA ILE A 87 -9.37 15.37 14.45
C ILE A 87 -10.35 14.82 13.43
N ARG A 88 -9.96 14.86 12.15
CA ARG A 88 -10.73 14.30 11.05
C ARG A 88 -9.83 13.43 10.19
N TYR A 89 -10.34 12.27 9.79
CA TYR A 89 -9.74 11.40 8.81
C TYR A 89 -10.65 11.28 7.60
N ASN A 90 -10.12 11.54 6.41
CA ASN A 90 -10.85 11.43 5.16
C ASN A 90 -9.95 11.01 3.99
N LEU A 91 -10.57 10.55 2.93
CA LEU A 91 -9.90 10.28 1.66
C LEU A 91 -10.16 11.45 0.71
N ALA A 92 -9.10 12.09 0.22
CA ALA A 92 -9.19 13.17 -0.75
C ALA A 92 -8.12 13.02 -1.85
N GLY A 93 -8.54 13.00 -3.11
CA GLY A 93 -7.62 12.89 -4.25
C GLY A 93 -6.81 11.59 -4.32
N GLY A 94 -7.23 10.52 -3.64
CA GLY A 94 -6.45 9.29 -3.52
C GLY A 94 -5.44 9.31 -2.37
N ASP A 95 -5.49 10.33 -1.51
CA ASP A 95 -4.63 10.46 -0.34
C ASP A 95 -5.46 10.31 0.93
N LEU A 96 -4.98 9.49 1.87
CA LEU A 96 -5.50 9.43 3.22
C LEU A 96 -4.98 10.66 3.98
N GLN A 97 -5.90 11.55 4.33
CA GLN A 97 -5.59 12.80 5.02
C GLN A 97 -6.04 12.76 6.47
N ARG A 98 -5.22 13.36 7.32
CA ARG A 98 -5.52 13.67 8.71
C ARG A 98 -5.60 15.19 8.88
N THR A 99 -6.70 15.69 9.36
CA THR A 99 -6.83 17.10 9.75
C THR A 99 -6.78 17.20 11.26
N PHE A 100 -5.89 18.03 11.79
CA PHE A 100 -5.74 18.31 13.20
C PHE A 100 -5.91 19.83 13.41
N ASN A 101 -6.97 20.25 14.09
CA ASN A 101 -7.27 21.68 14.33
C ASN A 101 -7.14 22.54 13.05
N ALA A 102 -7.70 22.08 11.94
CA ALA A 102 -7.64 22.68 10.60
C ALA A 102 -6.31 22.54 9.82
N ALA A 103 -5.23 22.02 10.42
CA ALA A 103 -4.03 21.65 9.68
C ALA A 103 -4.23 20.28 8.99
N VAL A 104 -3.93 20.18 7.70
CA VAL A 104 -4.10 18.96 6.90
C VAL A 104 -2.74 18.31 6.65
N ASP A 105 -2.61 17.07 7.07
CA ASP A 105 -1.43 16.23 6.84
C ASP A 105 -1.81 15.03 5.96
N VAL A 106 -1.00 14.71 4.94
CA VAL A 106 -1.16 13.50 4.14
C VAL A 106 -0.43 12.36 4.84
N LEU A 107 -1.15 11.31 5.23
CA LEU A 107 -0.58 10.13 5.87
C LEU A 107 -0.12 9.08 4.87
N ILE A 108 -0.92 8.83 3.85
CA ILE A 108 -0.62 7.84 2.80
C ILE A 108 -1.11 8.37 1.46
N GLY A 109 -0.23 8.37 0.46
CA GLY A 109 -0.61 8.55 -0.94
C GLY A 109 -1.01 7.22 -1.60
N GLY A 110 -1.83 7.28 -2.65
CA GLY A 110 -2.24 6.09 -3.40
C GLY A 110 -3.23 5.18 -2.68
N THR A 111 -4.01 5.73 -1.75
CA THR A 111 -5.10 5.02 -1.09
C THR A 111 -6.30 4.91 -2.04
N GLN A 112 -6.74 3.70 -2.32
CA GLN A 112 -7.88 3.43 -3.21
C GLN A 112 -9.21 3.64 -2.49
N THR A 113 -9.33 3.08 -1.28
CA THR A 113 -10.52 3.23 -0.46
C THR A 113 -10.15 3.35 1.01
N LEU A 114 -10.87 4.23 1.69
CA LEU A 114 -10.95 4.32 3.13
C LEU A 114 -12.41 4.05 3.49
N ALA A 115 -12.67 3.06 4.32
CA ALA A 115 -14.02 2.73 4.75
C ALA A 115 -14.10 2.61 6.26
N PHE A 116 -15.10 3.26 6.83
CA PHE A 116 -15.46 3.16 8.25
C PHE A 116 -16.81 2.46 8.38
N THR A 117 -16.87 1.50 9.29
CA THR A 117 -18.14 0.92 9.72
C THR A 117 -18.33 1.20 11.21
N TYR A 118 -19.42 1.86 11.53
CA TYR A 118 -19.73 2.32 12.88
C TYR A 118 -20.73 1.38 13.53
N GLN A 119 -20.43 0.92 14.72
CA GLN A 119 -21.27 -0.01 15.47
C GLN A 119 -21.62 0.55 16.85
N ALA A 120 -22.86 0.39 17.23
CA ALA A 120 -23.33 0.68 18.58
C ALA A 120 -22.84 -0.39 19.59
N SER A 121 -23.07 -0.16 20.88
CA SER A 121 -22.72 -1.10 21.96
C SER A 121 -23.39 -2.47 21.80
N SER A 122 -24.53 -2.52 21.10
CA SER A 122 -25.23 -3.76 20.73
C SER A 122 -24.58 -4.56 19.59
N GLY A 123 -23.57 -4.00 18.92
CA GLY A 123 -22.95 -4.55 17.71
C GLY A 123 -23.68 -4.20 16.41
N ALA A 124 -24.85 -3.56 16.49
CA ALA A 124 -25.57 -3.13 15.29
C ALA A 124 -24.90 -1.92 14.63
N VAL A 125 -24.93 -1.87 13.29
CA VAL A 125 -24.44 -0.71 12.54
C VAL A 125 -25.29 0.50 12.87
N THR A 126 -24.63 1.63 13.13
CA THR A 126 -25.31 2.90 13.47
C THR A 126 -24.87 4.03 12.54
N ALA A 127 -25.79 4.94 12.26
CA ALA A 127 -25.53 6.20 11.58
C ALA A 127 -25.58 7.41 12.55
N ASN A 128 -25.74 7.15 13.86
CA ASN A 128 -25.77 8.20 14.86
C ASN A 128 -24.40 8.32 15.55
N PRO A 129 -23.69 9.47 15.41
CA PRO A 129 -22.37 9.67 16.02
C PRO A 129 -22.36 9.43 17.53
N GLY A 130 -23.40 9.88 18.25
CA GLY A 130 -23.50 9.74 19.70
C GLY A 130 -23.74 8.31 20.22
N SER A 131 -24.01 7.34 19.35
CA SER A 131 -24.21 5.93 19.73
C SER A 131 -23.08 5.01 19.25
N VAL A 132 -22.01 5.56 18.69
CA VAL A 132 -20.86 4.78 18.21
C VAL A 132 -20.05 4.24 19.38
N ALA A 133 -19.94 2.92 19.48
CA ALA A 133 -19.12 2.24 20.47
C ALA A 133 -17.88 1.58 19.86
N THR A 134 -17.99 1.12 18.62
CA THR A 134 -16.88 0.48 17.89
C THR A 134 -16.81 1.04 16.46
N ILE A 135 -15.60 1.30 16.00
CA ILE A 135 -15.32 1.71 14.62
C ILE A 135 -14.42 0.65 13.98
N VAL A 136 -14.88 0.07 12.89
CA VAL A 136 -14.08 -0.81 12.04
C VAL A 136 -13.51 0.05 10.93
N ILE A 137 -12.21 0.00 10.74
CA ILE A 137 -11.45 0.78 9.75
C ILE A 137 -10.91 -0.16 8.70
N THR A 138 -11.19 0.11 7.44
CA THR A 138 -10.65 -0.65 6.32
C THR A 138 -9.94 0.29 5.37
N ILE A 139 -8.65 0.06 5.15
CA ILE A 139 -7.82 0.82 4.20
C ILE A 139 -7.44 -0.11 3.07
N THR A 140 -7.75 0.27 1.83
CA THR A 140 -7.27 -0.42 0.64
C THR A 140 -6.25 0.45 -0.05
N THR A 141 -5.02 -0.03 -0.15
CA THR A 141 -3.93 0.65 -0.85
C THR A 141 -3.56 -0.11 -2.12
N GLN A 142 -2.92 0.59 -3.03
CA GLN A 142 -2.38 0.05 -4.25
C GLN A 142 -0.94 0.53 -4.39
N PRO A 143 0.03 -0.36 -4.73
CA PRO A 143 1.39 0.08 -5.01
C PRO A 143 1.38 1.15 -6.09
N GLN A 144 2.03 2.28 -5.85
CA GLN A 144 2.22 3.28 -6.89
C GLN A 144 3.27 2.77 -7.87
N ALA A 145 2.84 2.38 -9.08
CA ALA A 145 3.75 2.00 -10.14
C ALA A 145 4.45 3.27 -10.68
N THR A 146 5.74 3.36 -10.45
CA THR A 146 6.57 4.47 -10.96
C THR A 146 6.90 4.36 -12.44
N THR A 147 6.50 3.27 -13.11
CA THR A 147 6.77 3.03 -14.54
C THR A 147 5.56 2.42 -15.24
N SER A 148 5.30 2.91 -16.45
CA SER A 148 4.20 2.52 -17.35
C SER A 148 4.18 1.04 -17.79
N ALA A 149 5.11 0.22 -17.33
CA ALA A 149 5.30 -1.15 -17.79
C ALA A 149 4.52 -2.20 -17.00
N SER A 150 3.77 -1.83 -15.97
CA SER A 150 3.13 -2.83 -15.12
C SER A 150 1.66 -2.54 -14.84
N THR A 151 0.83 -2.81 -15.84
CA THR A 151 -0.62 -2.95 -15.67
C THR A 151 -0.99 -4.03 -14.63
N ASN A 152 -0.10 -4.98 -14.36
CA ASN A 152 -0.33 -6.04 -13.37
C ASN A 152 -0.08 -5.59 -11.92
N ALA A 153 0.79 -4.59 -11.68
CA ALA A 153 1.01 -4.03 -10.33
C ALA A 153 -0.21 -3.24 -9.86
N VAL A 154 -0.89 -2.57 -10.78
CA VAL A 154 -2.11 -1.80 -10.53
C VAL A 154 -3.26 -2.68 -10.03
N GLN A 155 -3.23 -3.99 -10.26
CA GLN A 155 -4.28 -4.92 -9.82
C GLN A 155 -4.03 -5.53 -8.44
N GLN A 156 -2.86 -5.33 -7.83
CA GLN A 156 -2.55 -5.87 -6.50
C GLN A 156 -3.03 -4.93 -5.40
N LYS A 157 -4.32 -4.99 -5.12
CA LYS A 157 -4.91 -4.29 -3.96
C LYS A 157 -4.48 -4.96 -2.66
N MET A 158 -4.09 -4.16 -1.68
CA MET A 158 -3.85 -4.61 -0.31
C MET A 158 -4.89 -4.02 0.60
N VAL A 159 -5.49 -4.87 1.41
CA VAL A 159 -6.49 -4.49 2.40
C VAL A 159 -5.91 -4.67 3.78
N VAL A 160 -5.92 -3.61 4.57
CA VAL A 160 -5.60 -3.63 6.00
C VAL A 160 -6.84 -3.21 6.75
N GLN A 161 -7.23 -4.01 7.74
CA GLN A 161 -8.42 -3.78 8.53
C GLN A 161 -8.13 -3.98 10.01
N ASP A 162 -8.68 -3.12 10.84
CA ASP A 162 -8.69 -3.28 12.29
C ASP A 162 -9.92 -2.59 12.88
N GLN A 163 -10.15 -2.79 14.18
CA GLN A 163 -11.27 -2.21 14.90
C GLN A 163 -10.83 -1.54 16.19
N VAL A 164 -11.49 -0.46 16.52
CA VAL A 164 -11.27 0.27 17.76
C VAL A 164 -12.56 0.41 18.55
N ARG A 165 -12.52 0.06 19.83
CA ARG A 165 -13.62 0.35 20.77
C ARG A 165 -13.33 1.66 21.50
N LEU A 166 -14.29 2.55 21.44
CA LEU A 166 -14.24 3.84 22.12
C LEU A 166 -14.49 3.63 23.61
N ARG A 167 -13.62 4.18 24.46
CA ARG A 167 -13.70 3.97 25.92
C ARG A 167 -14.49 5.05 26.65
N ASN A 168 -14.49 6.28 26.10
CA ASN A 168 -14.99 7.47 26.80
C ASN A 168 -16.40 7.88 26.37
N MET A 169 -17.09 7.04 25.60
CA MET A 169 -18.45 7.30 25.11
C MET A 169 -19.50 6.37 25.73
N LEU A 170 -19.20 5.79 26.89
CA LEU A 170 -20.12 4.95 27.67
C LEU A 170 -20.78 5.77 28.77
#